data_a070a86a7d405bbddc78bfad3683ae15
#
_entry.id   a070a86a7d405bbddc78bfad3683ae15
#
_cell.length_a   1.000
_cell.length_b   1.000
_cell.length_c   1.000
_cell.angle_alpha   90.00
_cell.angle_beta   90.00
_cell.angle_gamma   90.00
#
_symmetry.space_group_name_H-M   'P 1'
#
loop_
_entity.id
_entity.type
_entity.pdbx_description
1 polymer ?
#
loop_
_entity_poly.entity_id
_entity_poly.type
_entity_poly.pdbx_seq_one_letter_code
_entity_poly.pdbx_strand_id
1 'polypeptide(L)'
;FIDGSVQLIFNNQGQIVALRQSWKFDELFAAYALQGVPRAKSGEVAKEELDKITKEWMTALADPESHFFTEAMQGTNKFNFGAAKDAATTWDAKSGQLTLAFELPFATPVTPGKQAVEVDIYDSSYFVAFAYKGSASYRLEGAPTSCRIDYLSPRPLDAKTERLLWSIPADQKQLPPELKEV
;
A
#
# COMPACT_ATOMS: atom_id res chain seq x y z
N PHE A 1 -11.13 3.64 2.43
CA PHE A 1 -10.00 4.38 2.98
C PHE A 1 -9.04 3.44 3.70
N ILE A 2 -7.73 3.57 3.43
CA ILE A 2 -6.69 2.73 4.02
C ILE A 2 -5.73 3.59 4.83
N ASP A 3 -5.56 3.27 6.12
CA ASP A 3 -4.51 3.83 6.96
C ASP A 3 -3.25 2.96 6.81
N GLY A 4 -2.27 3.47 6.07
CA GLY A 4 -1.09 2.73 5.63
C GLY A 4 0.12 2.94 6.52
N SER A 5 0.94 1.90 6.64
CA SER A 5 2.31 2.01 7.13
C SER A 5 3.26 1.10 6.35
N VAL A 6 4.51 1.50 6.24
CA VAL A 6 5.54 0.75 5.52
C VAL A 6 6.87 0.72 6.27
N GLN A 7 7.53 -0.43 6.25
CA GLN A 7 8.89 -0.62 6.73
C GLN A 7 9.79 -0.96 5.54
N LEU A 8 10.86 -0.21 5.37
CA LEU A 8 11.91 -0.53 4.40
C LEU A 8 12.92 -1.45 5.09
N ILE A 9 13.06 -2.67 4.59
CA ILE A 9 13.90 -3.70 5.18
C ILE A 9 15.25 -3.73 4.48
N PHE A 10 16.31 -3.65 5.27
CA PHE A 10 17.69 -3.66 4.78
C PHE A 10 18.39 -4.98 5.10
N ASN A 11 19.30 -5.39 4.21
CA ASN A 11 20.23 -6.49 4.48
C ASN A 11 21.51 -5.98 5.17
N ASN A 12 22.41 -6.90 5.53
CA ASN A 12 23.67 -6.59 6.18
C ASN A 12 24.67 -5.80 5.31
N GLN A 13 24.43 -5.70 4.00
CA GLN A 13 25.18 -4.86 3.07
C GLN A 13 24.63 -3.44 2.95
N GLY A 14 23.59 -3.10 3.71
CA GLY A 14 22.96 -1.79 3.66
C GLY A 14 22.09 -1.56 2.41
N GLN A 15 21.60 -2.63 1.79
CA GLN A 15 20.72 -2.57 0.64
C GLN A 15 19.27 -2.80 1.07
N ILE A 16 18.33 -2.10 0.45
CA ILE A 16 16.90 -2.33 0.65
C ILE A 16 16.53 -3.63 -0.09
N VAL A 17 15.96 -4.57 0.63
CA VAL A 17 15.59 -5.88 0.09
C VAL A 17 14.08 -6.10 0.00
N ALA A 18 13.30 -5.39 0.81
CA ALA A 18 11.85 -5.52 0.80
C ALA A 18 11.14 -4.30 1.39
N LEU A 19 9.87 -4.18 1.09
CA LEU A 19 8.90 -3.31 1.75
C LEU A 19 7.91 -4.19 2.53
N ARG A 20 7.83 -4.01 3.84
CA ARG A 20 6.77 -4.63 4.64
C ARG A 20 5.66 -3.60 4.82
N GLN A 21 4.50 -3.89 4.29
CA GLN A 21 3.34 -3.02 4.30
C GLN A 21 2.29 -3.50 5.29
N SER A 22 1.56 -2.56 5.87
CA SER A 22 0.41 -2.83 6.71
C SER A 22 -0.68 -1.83 6.36
N TRP A 23 -1.82 -2.35 5.92
CA TRP A 23 -2.98 -1.59 5.46
C TRP A 23 -4.16 -1.85 6.36
N LYS A 24 -4.52 -0.85 7.13
CA LYS A 24 -5.66 -0.90 8.01
C LYS A 24 -6.86 -0.25 7.32
N PHE A 25 -7.90 -1.03 7.10
CA PHE A 25 -9.12 -0.62 6.42
C PHE A 25 -10.08 0.04 7.42
N ASP A 26 -10.89 0.97 6.91
CA ASP A 26 -11.96 1.55 7.70
C ASP A 26 -13.07 0.52 8.03
N GLU A 27 -13.90 0.87 9.01
CA GLU A 27 -14.96 -0.02 9.51
C GLU A 27 -16.01 -0.36 8.44
N LEU A 28 -16.29 0.57 7.52
CA LEU A 28 -17.28 0.36 6.46
C LEU A 28 -16.78 -0.69 5.47
N PHE A 29 -15.53 -0.56 5.02
CA PHE A 29 -14.92 -1.55 4.13
C PHE A 29 -14.76 -2.90 4.83
N ALA A 30 -14.35 -2.91 6.11
CA ALA A 30 -14.22 -4.14 6.89
C ALA A 30 -15.57 -4.86 7.04
N ALA A 31 -16.65 -4.12 7.28
CA ALA A 31 -18.02 -4.68 7.35
C ALA A 31 -18.44 -5.30 6.01
N TYR A 32 -18.12 -4.63 4.89
CA TYR A 32 -18.39 -5.15 3.55
C TYR A 32 -17.55 -6.42 3.26
N ALA A 33 -16.26 -6.40 3.53
CA ALA A 33 -15.36 -7.53 3.29
C ALA A 33 -15.72 -8.77 4.11
N LEU A 34 -16.32 -8.58 5.29
CA LEU A 34 -16.78 -9.66 6.16
C LEU A 34 -18.27 -9.99 6.00
N GLN A 35 -18.91 -9.49 4.95
CA GLN A 35 -20.32 -9.82 4.69
C GLN A 35 -20.47 -11.32 4.39
N GLY A 36 -21.33 -12.00 5.15
CA GLY A 36 -21.52 -13.43 5.03
C GLY A 36 -20.43 -14.32 5.66
N VAL A 37 -19.38 -13.72 6.23
CA VAL A 37 -18.34 -14.46 6.95
C VAL A 37 -18.85 -14.82 8.34
N PRO A 38 -18.79 -16.11 8.75
CA PRO A 38 -19.21 -16.55 10.08
C PRO A 38 -18.39 -15.89 11.19
N ARG A 39 -19.08 -15.44 12.25
CA ARG A 39 -18.43 -14.85 13.43
C ARG A 39 -18.86 -15.58 14.70
N ALA A 40 -17.94 -15.69 15.64
CA ALA A 40 -18.24 -16.17 16.98
C ALA A 40 -19.17 -15.19 17.73
N LYS A 41 -19.77 -15.61 18.84
CA LYS A 41 -20.58 -14.71 19.71
C LYS A 41 -19.78 -13.52 20.26
N SER A 42 -18.45 -13.67 20.36
CA SER A 42 -17.52 -12.60 20.73
C SER A 42 -17.27 -11.57 19.64
N GLY A 43 -17.75 -11.81 18.41
CA GLY A 43 -17.45 -11.01 17.23
C GLY A 43 -16.17 -11.43 16.49
N GLU A 44 -15.44 -12.41 17.00
CA GLU A 44 -14.21 -12.91 16.38
C GLU A 44 -14.51 -13.66 15.08
N VAL A 45 -13.58 -13.54 14.11
CA VAL A 45 -13.57 -14.25 12.84
C VAL A 45 -12.52 -15.36 12.92
N ALA A 46 -12.86 -16.56 12.46
CA ALA A 46 -11.96 -17.69 12.46
C ALA A 46 -10.75 -17.40 11.53
N LYS A 47 -9.58 -17.90 11.93
CA LYS A 47 -8.33 -17.71 11.17
C LYS A 47 -8.46 -18.22 9.74
N GLU A 48 -9.10 -19.34 9.53
CA GLU A 48 -9.33 -19.98 8.23
C GLU A 48 -10.11 -19.07 7.27
N GLU A 49 -11.05 -18.28 7.77
CA GLU A 49 -11.81 -17.32 6.98
C GLU A 49 -10.93 -16.09 6.63
N LEU A 50 -10.13 -15.61 7.58
CA LEU A 50 -9.17 -14.54 7.32
C LEU A 50 -8.08 -14.98 6.32
N ASP A 51 -7.63 -16.23 6.38
CA ASP A 51 -6.66 -16.78 5.43
C ASP A 51 -7.24 -16.84 3.99
N LYS A 52 -8.54 -17.14 3.84
CA LYS A 52 -9.23 -17.07 2.53
C LYS A 52 -9.24 -15.65 1.98
N ILE A 53 -9.64 -14.68 2.81
CA ILE A 53 -9.64 -13.26 2.45
C ILE A 53 -8.23 -12.82 2.03
N THR A 54 -7.22 -13.19 2.82
CA THR A 54 -5.81 -12.90 2.50
C THR A 54 -5.45 -13.41 1.12
N LYS A 55 -5.77 -14.68 0.83
CA LYS A 55 -5.45 -15.29 -0.47
C LYS A 55 -6.13 -14.57 -1.63
N GLU A 56 -7.40 -14.25 -1.50
CA GLU A 56 -8.16 -13.53 -2.53
C GLU A 56 -7.57 -12.15 -2.79
N TRP A 57 -7.31 -11.38 -1.74
CA TRP A 57 -6.74 -10.03 -1.85
C TRP A 57 -5.34 -10.06 -2.43
N MET A 58 -4.48 -10.95 -1.97
CA MET A 58 -3.13 -11.07 -2.51
C MET A 58 -3.12 -11.48 -3.98
N THR A 59 -4.08 -12.29 -4.42
CA THR A 59 -4.25 -12.64 -5.83
C THR A 59 -4.66 -11.43 -6.66
N ALA A 60 -5.60 -10.63 -6.19
CA ALA A 60 -6.03 -9.41 -6.87
C ALA A 60 -4.93 -8.34 -6.90
N LEU A 61 -4.19 -8.17 -5.80
CA LEU A 61 -3.10 -7.20 -5.71
C LEU A 61 -1.89 -7.57 -6.58
N ALA A 62 -1.68 -8.86 -6.85
CA ALA A 62 -0.61 -9.34 -7.73
C ALA A 62 -0.92 -9.15 -9.22
N ASP A 63 -2.14 -8.71 -9.57
CA ASP A 63 -2.50 -8.37 -10.95
C ASP A 63 -1.59 -7.26 -11.48
N PRO A 64 -1.11 -7.36 -12.74
CA PRO A 64 -0.28 -6.34 -13.36
C PRO A 64 -0.87 -4.91 -13.37
N GLU A 65 -2.19 -4.76 -13.34
CA GLU A 65 -2.83 -3.45 -13.25
C GLU A 65 -2.79 -2.87 -11.83
N SER A 66 -2.79 -3.73 -10.82
CA SER A 66 -2.78 -3.31 -9.40
C SER A 66 -1.38 -3.06 -8.85
N HIS A 67 -0.38 -3.86 -9.25
CA HIS A 67 1.03 -3.77 -8.80
C HIS A 67 1.21 -3.61 -7.30
N PHE A 68 0.34 -4.19 -6.47
CA PHE A 68 0.29 -3.91 -5.03
C PHE A 68 0.17 -2.41 -4.72
N PHE A 69 -0.36 -1.60 -5.65
CA PHE A 69 -0.42 -0.14 -5.56
C PHE A 69 0.92 0.52 -5.21
N THR A 70 2.03 -0.14 -5.56
CA THR A 70 3.36 0.25 -5.08
C THR A 70 4.32 0.39 -6.26
N GLU A 71 4.97 1.53 -6.32
CA GLU A 71 6.07 1.80 -7.24
C GLU A 71 7.33 2.18 -6.46
N ALA A 72 8.49 1.85 -7.00
CA ALA A 72 9.77 2.27 -6.45
C ALA A 72 10.73 2.66 -7.57
N MET A 73 11.44 3.77 -7.36
CA MET A 73 12.38 4.30 -8.34
C MET A 73 13.58 4.99 -7.69
N GLN A 74 14.66 5.16 -8.47
CA GLN A 74 15.80 5.98 -8.13
C GLN A 74 16.19 6.80 -9.37
N GLY A 75 15.82 8.06 -9.38
CA GLY A 75 15.84 8.88 -10.57
C GLY A 75 14.89 8.34 -11.63
N THR A 76 15.41 7.98 -12.80
CA THR A 76 14.65 7.37 -13.90
C THR A 76 14.64 5.84 -13.86
N ASN A 77 15.35 5.23 -12.92
CA ASN A 77 15.43 3.77 -12.82
C ASN A 77 14.29 3.23 -11.96
N LYS A 78 13.33 2.56 -12.58
CA LYS A 78 12.22 1.89 -11.90
C LYS A 78 12.65 0.50 -11.45
N PHE A 79 12.32 0.14 -10.22
CA PHE A 79 12.62 -1.17 -9.65
C PHE A 79 11.43 -2.12 -9.79
N ASN A 80 11.73 -3.40 -9.99
CA ASN A 80 10.74 -4.45 -10.00
C ASN A 80 10.67 -5.15 -8.65
N PHE A 81 9.49 -5.64 -8.31
CA PHE A 81 9.25 -6.46 -7.13
C PHE A 81 9.15 -7.94 -7.49
N GLY A 82 9.51 -8.79 -6.54
CA GLY A 82 9.27 -10.21 -6.60
C GLY A 82 7.86 -10.59 -6.10
N ALA A 83 7.61 -11.87 -5.93
CA ALA A 83 6.36 -12.34 -5.35
C ALA A 83 6.23 -11.90 -3.89
N ALA A 84 5.07 -11.35 -3.55
CA ALA A 84 4.78 -10.98 -2.17
C ALA A 84 4.73 -12.22 -1.27
N LYS A 85 5.12 -12.06 -0.01
CA LYS A 85 5.19 -13.15 0.98
C LYS A 85 4.72 -12.67 2.36
N ASP A 86 4.60 -13.61 3.29
CA ASP A 86 4.24 -13.36 4.69
C ASP A 86 2.96 -12.54 4.84
N ALA A 87 2.00 -12.77 3.91
CA ALA A 87 0.73 -12.07 3.94
C ALA A 87 -0.20 -12.63 5.01
N ALA A 88 -0.83 -11.75 5.76
CA ALA A 88 -1.82 -12.09 6.76
C ALA A 88 -2.87 -10.99 6.90
N THR A 89 -4.13 -11.39 7.00
CA THR A 89 -5.23 -10.51 7.39
C THR A 89 -5.58 -10.75 8.85
N THR A 90 -5.71 -9.68 9.62
CA THR A 90 -6.14 -9.73 11.01
C THR A 90 -7.43 -8.95 11.19
N TRP A 91 -8.25 -9.38 12.14
CA TRP A 91 -9.50 -8.74 12.52
C TRP A 91 -9.43 -8.30 13.97
N ASP A 92 -9.78 -7.05 14.22
CA ASP A 92 -10.00 -6.53 15.57
C ASP A 92 -11.50 -6.32 15.80
N ALA A 93 -12.11 -7.22 16.53
CA ALA A 93 -13.54 -7.17 16.84
C ALA A 93 -13.94 -5.95 17.69
N LYS A 94 -12.99 -5.34 18.42
CA LYS A 94 -13.27 -4.17 19.28
C LYS A 94 -13.34 -2.89 18.45
N SER A 95 -12.41 -2.71 17.53
CA SER A 95 -12.36 -1.54 16.65
C SER A 95 -13.17 -1.73 15.36
N GLY A 96 -13.63 -2.94 15.05
CA GLY A 96 -14.33 -3.22 13.79
C GLY A 96 -13.45 -3.07 12.55
N GLN A 97 -12.15 -3.32 12.66
CA GLN A 97 -11.19 -3.04 11.59
C GLN A 97 -10.46 -4.30 11.13
N LEU A 98 -10.27 -4.41 9.82
CA LEU A 98 -9.37 -5.38 9.19
C LEU A 98 -8.01 -4.73 8.94
N THR A 99 -6.96 -5.53 9.05
CA THR A 99 -5.60 -5.13 8.65
C THR A 99 -4.99 -6.21 7.80
N LEU A 100 -4.56 -5.87 6.56
CA LEU A 100 -3.73 -6.71 5.71
C LEU A 100 -2.28 -6.30 5.88
N ALA A 101 -1.42 -7.24 6.23
CA ALA A 101 0.03 -7.07 6.26
C ALA A 101 0.68 -8.03 5.25
N PHE A 102 1.73 -7.59 4.57
CA PHE A 102 2.51 -8.42 3.64
C PHE A 102 3.90 -7.84 3.42
N GLU A 103 4.82 -8.67 2.96
CA GLU A 103 6.15 -8.26 2.54
C GLU A 103 6.28 -8.35 1.02
N LEU A 104 6.73 -7.25 0.40
CA LEU A 104 6.94 -7.13 -1.04
C LEU A 104 8.46 -7.01 -1.28
N PRO A 105 9.15 -8.12 -1.63
CA PRO A 105 10.58 -8.09 -1.86
C PRO A 105 10.92 -7.39 -3.18
N PHE A 106 12.03 -6.65 -3.22
CA PHE A 106 12.61 -6.21 -4.48
C PHE A 106 13.15 -7.41 -5.27
N ALA A 107 12.95 -7.43 -6.58
CA ALA A 107 13.50 -8.47 -7.45
C ALA A 107 15.04 -8.52 -7.39
N THR A 108 15.65 -7.35 -7.16
CA THR A 108 17.11 -7.19 -6.93
C THR A 108 17.28 -6.20 -5.77
N PRO A 109 18.18 -6.48 -4.80
CA PRO A 109 18.46 -5.54 -3.72
C PRO A 109 18.87 -4.15 -4.24
N VAL A 110 18.32 -3.11 -3.64
CA VAL A 110 18.52 -1.71 -4.05
C VAL A 110 19.52 -1.04 -3.11
N THR A 111 20.59 -0.49 -3.67
CA THR A 111 21.58 0.25 -2.88
C THR A 111 21.20 1.73 -2.82
N PRO A 112 20.83 2.27 -1.65
CA PRO A 112 20.66 3.70 -1.48
C PRO A 112 21.99 4.42 -1.77
N GLY A 113 21.89 5.57 -2.42
CA GLY A 113 23.08 6.32 -2.82
C GLY A 113 22.87 7.83 -2.62
N LYS A 114 23.58 8.63 -3.42
CA LYS A 114 23.40 10.09 -3.41
C LYS A 114 21.99 10.51 -3.86
N GLN A 115 21.39 9.72 -4.74
CA GLN A 115 20.03 9.90 -5.19
C GLN A 115 19.10 9.08 -4.29
N ALA A 116 18.00 9.68 -3.85
CA ALA A 116 17.02 9.01 -3.03
C ALA A 116 16.36 7.84 -3.77
N VAL A 117 15.99 6.81 -3.03
CA VAL A 117 15.04 5.79 -3.48
C VAL A 117 13.67 6.30 -3.09
N GLU A 118 12.82 6.52 -4.08
CA GLU A 118 11.44 6.97 -3.92
C GLU A 118 10.52 5.75 -3.91
N VAL A 119 9.58 5.74 -3.00
CA VAL A 119 8.55 4.69 -2.89
C VAL A 119 7.20 5.37 -2.86
N ASP A 120 6.39 5.11 -3.87
CA ASP A 120 5.05 5.63 -4.01
C ASP A 120 4.03 4.51 -3.79
N ILE A 121 3.02 4.78 -2.96
CA ILE A 121 1.93 3.84 -2.69
C ILE A 121 0.63 4.57 -2.95
N TYR A 122 -0.02 4.22 -4.06
CA TYR A 122 -1.23 4.88 -4.51
C TYR A 122 -2.04 3.98 -5.44
N ASP A 123 -3.34 4.25 -5.54
CA ASP A 123 -4.20 3.63 -6.53
C ASP A 123 -4.37 4.57 -7.73
N SER A 124 -3.82 4.19 -8.89
CA SER A 124 -3.91 4.97 -10.12
C SER A 124 -5.33 5.08 -10.67
N SER A 125 -6.25 4.26 -10.21
CA SER A 125 -7.69 4.33 -10.54
C SER A 125 -8.46 5.29 -9.64
N TYR A 126 -7.83 5.80 -8.58
CA TYR A 126 -8.44 6.69 -7.56
C TYR A 126 -9.64 6.07 -6.82
N PHE A 127 -9.80 4.75 -6.88
CA PHE A 127 -10.86 4.06 -6.18
C PHE A 127 -10.54 3.86 -4.69
N VAL A 128 -9.27 3.67 -4.37
CA VAL A 128 -8.77 3.49 -3.00
C VAL A 128 -7.93 4.69 -2.58
N ALA A 129 -8.31 5.33 -1.48
CA ALA A 129 -7.51 6.39 -0.88
C ALA A 129 -6.61 5.85 0.21
N PHE A 130 -5.30 6.04 0.05
CA PHE A 130 -4.30 5.73 1.08
C PHE A 130 -3.99 6.96 1.93
N ALA A 131 -3.93 6.79 3.24
CA ALA A 131 -3.45 7.80 4.18
C ALA A 131 -2.18 7.32 4.87
N TYR A 132 -1.17 8.15 4.79
CA TYR A 132 0.06 7.99 5.55
C TYR A 132 0.21 9.21 6.47
N LYS A 133 0.29 8.96 7.78
CA LYS A 133 0.33 10.02 8.80
C LYS A 133 1.74 10.56 8.99
N GLY A 134 2.32 11.09 7.92
CA GLY A 134 3.67 11.63 7.92
C GLY A 134 4.73 10.59 8.26
N SER A 135 5.85 11.01 8.81
CA SER A 135 7.01 10.14 9.13
C SER A 135 6.69 8.97 10.08
N ALA A 136 5.61 9.07 10.87
CA ALA A 136 5.22 7.98 11.79
C ALA A 136 4.75 6.71 11.07
N SER A 137 4.30 6.83 9.82
CA SER A 137 3.86 5.72 8.98
C SER A 137 5.02 4.97 8.32
N TYR A 138 6.25 5.48 8.45
CA TYR A 138 7.42 4.93 7.76
C TYR A 138 8.50 4.53 8.75
N ARG A 139 9.14 3.37 8.53
CA ARG A 139 10.25 2.89 9.36
C ARG A 139 11.36 2.32 8.50
N LEU A 140 12.60 2.41 9.00
CA LEU A 140 13.76 1.72 8.46
C LEU A 140 14.11 0.56 9.41
N GLU A 141 14.23 -0.65 8.89
CA GLU A 141 14.63 -1.84 9.65
C GLU A 141 16.00 -2.33 9.14
N GLY A 142 16.99 -2.34 10.02
CA GLY A 142 18.35 -2.76 9.68
C GLY A 142 19.14 -1.76 8.82
N ALA A 143 18.67 -0.52 8.68
CA ALA A 143 19.31 0.48 7.86
C ALA A 143 20.64 0.97 8.43
N PRO A 144 21.60 1.33 7.57
CA PRO A 144 22.77 2.12 7.98
C PRO A 144 22.35 3.42 8.68
N THR A 145 23.14 3.85 9.66
CA THR A 145 22.87 5.09 10.43
C THR A 145 22.86 6.36 9.57
N SER A 146 23.44 6.31 8.39
CA SER A 146 23.42 7.41 7.41
C SER A 146 22.12 7.51 6.61
N CYS A 147 21.24 6.50 6.68
CA CYS A 147 19.96 6.51 6.01
C CYS A 147 18.91 7.28 6.81
N ARG A 148 18.06 7.99 6.10
CA ARG A 148 16.88 8.66 6.65
C ARG A 148 15.70 8.51 5.70
N ILE A 149 14.49 8.76 6.20
CA ILE A 149 13.29 8.89 5.40
C ILE A 149 12.90 10.36 5.36
N ASP A 150 12.65 10.86 4.16
CA ASP A 150 12.00 12.13 3.93
C ASP A 150 10.59 11.85 3.40
N TYR A 151 9.56 12.29 4.13
CA TYR A 151 8.17 12.17 3.68
C TYR A 151 7.81 13.35 2.79
N LEU A 152 7.42 13.04 1.57
CA LEU A 152 6.90 14.02 0.62
C LEU A 152 5.37 13.96 0.64
N SER A 153 4.74 14.97 1.21
CA SER A 153 3.28 15.08 1.18
C SER A 153 2.79 15.24 -0.26
N PRO A 154 1.68 14.58 -0.63
CA PRO A 154 1.02 14.84 -1.89
C PRO A 154 0.75 16.35 -2.04
N ARG A 155 0.97 16.88 -3.24
CA ARG A 155 0.64 18.28 -3.50
C ARG A 155 -0.88 18.45 -3.48
N PRO A 156 -1.41 19.53 -2.84
CA PRO A 156 -2.82 19.83 -2.97
C PRO A 156 -3.17 20.02 -4.44
N LEU A 157 -4.25 19.44 -4.87
CA LEU A 157 -4.77 19.67 -6.21
C LEU A 157 -5.22 21.13 -6.33
N ASP A 158 -4.90 21.77 -7.45
CA ASP A 158 -5.50 23.06 -7.73
C ASP A 158 -7.00 22.91 -8.06
N ALA A 159 -7.76 23.98 -7.90
CA ALA A 159 -9.22 23.96 -8.06
C ALA A 159 -9.70 23.63 -9.48
N LYS A 160 -8.83 23.71 -10.50
CA LYS A 160 -9.14 23.30 -11.87
C LYS A 160 -8.99 21.79 -12.02
N THR A 161 -7.89 21.24 -11.54
CA THR A 161 -7.60 19.80 -11.52
C THR A 161 -8.65 19.06 -10.70
N GLU A 162 -8.99 19.58 -9.53
CA GLU A 162 -10.04 19.01 -8.67
C GLU A 162 -11.39 18.96 -9.40
N ARG A 163 -11.81 20.04 -10.07
CA ARG A 163 -13.05 20.06 -10.88
C ARG A 163 -13.02 19.09 -12.05
N LEU A 164 -11.87 18.92 -12.72
CA LEU A 164 -11.72 17.95 -13.78
C LEU A 164 -11.87 16.52 -13.24
N LEU A 165 -11.26 16.19 -12.11
CA LEU A 165 -11.43 14.87 -11.46
C LEU A 165 -12.89 14.59 -11.11
N TRP A 166 -13.59 15.56 -10.52
CA TRP A 166 -15.02 15.42 -10.20
C TRP A 166 -15.92 15.31 -11.44
N SER A 167 -15.46 15.74 -12.61
CA SER A 167 -16.23 15.65 -13.86
C SER A 167 -16.04 14.32 -14.61
N ILE A 168 -15.12 13.46 -14.16
CA ILE A 168 -14.88 12.17 -14.80
C ILE A 168 -16.07 11.25 -14.52
N PRO A 169 -16.73 10.70 -15.58
CA PRO A 169 -17.80 9.73 -15.40
C PRO A 169 -17.30 8.48 -14.64
N ALA A 170 -18.14 7.92 -13.77
CA ALA A 170 -17.80 6.75 -12.95
C ALA A 170 -17.46 5.47 -13.75
N ASP A 171 -17.86 5.42 -15.03
CA ASP A 171 -17.57 4.33 -15.96
C ASP A 171 -16.29 4.53 -16.78
N GLN A 172 -15.64 5.68 -16.65
CA GLN A 172 -14.39 5.97 -17.34
C GLN A 172 -13.21 5.29 -16.66
N LYS A 173 -12.62 4.30 -17.33
CA LYS A 173 -11.50 3.49 -16.82
C LYS A 173 -10.11 4.12 -16.96
N GLN A 174 -10.00 5.24 -17.65
CA GLN A 174 -8.71 5.92 -17.87
C GLN A 174 -8.83 7.40 -17.59
N LEU A 175 -7.80 7.95 -16.95
CA LEU A 175 -7.70 9.39 -16.75
C LEU A 175 -7.60 10.13 -18.07
N PRO A 176 -8.25 11.29 -18.19
CA PRO A 176 -8.00 12.23 -19.28
C PRO A 176 -6.50 12.55 -19.40
N PRO A 177 -5.98 12.76 -20.63
CA PRO A 177 -4.54 13.05 -20.82
C PRO A 177 -4.04 14.22 -19.97
N GLU A 178 -4.90 15.21 -19.73
CA GLU A 178 -4.59 16.42 -18.94
C GLU A 178 -4.35 16.13 -17.45
N LEU A 179 -4.77 14.97 -16.98
CA LEU A 179 -4.62 14.55 -15.57
C LEU A 179 -3.52 13.50 -15.37
N LYS A 180 -2.85 13.06 -16.44
CA LYS A 180 -1.79 12.05 -16.35
C LYS A 180 -0.44 12.62 -15.88
N GLU A 181 -0.30 13.93 -15.85
CA GLU A 181 0.94 14.64 -15.46
C GLU A 181 0.80 15.40 -14.14
N VAL A 182 -0.26 15.13 -13.36
CA VAL A 182 -0.56 15.85 -12.11
C VAL A 182 0.01 15.12 -10.90
#